data_a79ffc23cf6a6bf66fa372517f748168
#
_entry.id   a79ffc23cf6a6bf66fa372517f748168
#
_cell.length_a   1.000
_cell.length_b   1.000
_cell.length_c   1.000
_cell.angle_alpha   90.00
_cell.angle_beta   90.00
_cell.angle_gamma   90.00
#
_symmetry.space_group_name_H-M   'P 1'
#
loop_
_entity.id
_entity.type
_entity.pdbx_description
1 polymer ?
#
loop_
_entity_poly.entity_id
_entity_poly.type
_entity_poly.pdbx_seq_one_letter_code
_entity_poly.pdbx_strand_id
1 'polypeptide(L)'
;MNKRIKLILIVLVILISSTIIYITYNYFRIKNAKIEVELKDDLVLEFNDKKHVSDFIEKINGKISNDYIIDSTKLGNKNIKFSFTNNDGIKVKYAFKIKVVDTIAPVIWLGNNYNLEKGSDVVLTDKILCGDNYDNK
;
A
#
# COMPACT_ATOMS: atom_id res chain seq x y z
N MET A 1 -38.64 -12.74 49.75
CA MET A 1 -37.38 -12.77 48.99
C MET A 1 -36.24 -12.28 49.88
N ASN A 2 -35.22 -13.06 50.07
CA ASN A 2 -34.11 -12.79 50.99
C ASN A 2 -33.36 -11.50 50.56
N LYS A 3 -32.99 -10.61 51.54
CA LYS A 3 -32.26 -9.35 51.24
C LYS A 3 -31.02 -9.56 50.37
N ARG A 4 -30.31 -10.66 50.58
CA ARG A 4 -29.11 -11.03 49.76
C ARG A 4 -29.47 -11.30 48.32
N ILE A 5 -30.59 -11.99 48.04
CA ILE A 5 -31.06 -12.28 46.67
C ILE A 5 -31.43 -10.98 45.94
N LYS A 6 -32.13 -10.06 46.64
CA LYS A 6 -32.46 -8.74 46.08
C LYS A 6 -31.21 -7.95 45.69
N LEU A 7 -30.18 -7.95 46.54
CA LEU A 7 -28.92 -7.26 46.28
C LEU A 7 -28.21 -7.84 45.05
N ILE A 8 -28.13 -9.17 44.96
CA ILE A 8 -27.52 -9.86 43.80
C ILE A 8 -28.26 -9.51 42.52
N LEU A 9 -29.57 -9.49 42.49
CA LEU A 9 -30.38 -9.12 41.33
C LEU A 9 -30.14 -7.67 40.91
N ILE A 10 -30.03 -6.73 41.84
CA ILE A 10 -29.72 -5.33 41.54
C ILE A 10 -28.35 -5.20 40.92
N VAL A 11 -27.31 -5.85 41.45
CA VAL A 11 -25.97 -5.82 40.90
C VAL A 11 -25.94 -6.42 39.48
N LEU A 12 -26.67 -7.50 39.26
CA LEU A 12 -26.76 -8.15 37.95
C LEU A 12 -27.45 -7.24 36.90
N VAL A 13 -28.51 -6.53 37.29
CA VAL A 13 -29.15 -5.55 36.39
C VAL A 13 -28.23 -4.39 36.06
N ILE A 14 -27.46 -3.89 37.04
CA ILE A 14 -26.47 -2.82 36.79
C ILE A 14 -25.36 -3.30 35.81
N LEU A 15 -24.88 -4.52 35.99
CA LEU A 15 -23.84 -5.09 35.07
C LEU A 15 -24.42 -5.24 33.66
N ILE A 16 -25.63 -5.76 33.50
CA ILE A 16 -26.25 -5.91 32.18
C ILE A 16 -26.47 -4.55 31.53
N SER A 17 -27.00 -3.57 32.26
CA SER A 17 -27.23 -2.23 31.73
C SER A 17 -25.93 -1.53 31.31
N SER A 18 -24.84 -1.67 32.08
CA SER A 18 -23.56 -1.09 31.75
C SER A 18 -22.94 -1.73 30.50
N THR A 19 -23.09 -3.04 30.32
CA THR A 19 -22.62 -3.71 29.08
C THR A 19 -23.41 -3.28 27.85
N ILE A 20 -24.74 -3.12 27.98
CA ILE A 20 -25.58 -2.62 26.88
C ILE A 20 -25.16 -1.20 26.47
N ILE A 21 -24.98 -0.31 27.46
CA ILE A 21 -24.55 1.07 27.22
C ILE A 21 -23.18 1.08 26.49
N TYR A 22 -22.22 0.27 26.96
CA TYR A 22 -20.91 0.17 26.36
C TYR A 22 -20.97 -0.31 24.90
N ILE A 23 -21.75 -1.36 24.61
CA ILE A 23 -21.93 -1.90 23.26
C ILE A 23 -22.57 -0.84 22.35
N THR A 24 -23.63 -0.17 22.83
CA THR A 24 -24.33 0.87 22.07
C THR A 24 -23.41 2.05 21.77
N TYR A 25 -22.65 2.51 22.76
CA TYR A 25 -21.67 3.59 22.58
C TYR A 25 -20.62 3.22 21.51
N ASN A 26 -20.02 2.03 21.59
CA ASN A 26 -19.05 1.59 20.61
C ASN A 26 -19.65 1.44 19.21
N TYR A 27 -20.88 0.94 19.11
CA TYR A 27 -21.58 0.86 17.82
C TYR A 27 -21.74 2.24 17.17
N PHE A 28 -22.22 3.24 17.91
CA PHE A 28 -22.36 4.61 17.40
C PHE A 28 -21.02 5.26 17.08
N ARG A 29 -19.99 5.01 17.88
CA ARG A 29 -18.64 5.51 17.63
C ARG A 29 -18.08 4.98 16.31
N ILE A 30 -18.23 3.69 16.05
CA ILE A 30 -17.76 3.06 14.79
C ILE A 30 -18.58 3.56 13.61
N LYS A 31 -19.90 3.64 13.75
CA LYS A 31 -20.80 4.08 12.67
C LYS A 31 -20.57 5.52 12.25
N ASN A 32 -20.23 6.41 13.18
CA ASN A 32 -20.03 7.83 12.93
C ASN A 32 -18.53 8.20 12.69
N ALA A 33 -17.65 7.21 12.65
CA ALA A 33 -16.24 7.44 12.41
C ALA A 33 -16.02 8.06 11.03
N LYS A 34 -15.35 9.20 10.98
CA LYS A 34 -14.92 9.79 9.73
C LYS A 34 -13.71 9.03 9.19
N ILE A 35 -13.80 8.61 7.95
CA ILE A 35 -12.72 7.98 7.20
C ILE A 35 -12.35 8.96 6.09
N GLU A 36 -11.20 9.60 6.22
CA GLU A 36 -10.67 10.54 5.24
C GLU A 36 -9.31 10.02 4.79
N VAL A 37 -9.22 9.62 3.53
CA VAL A 37 -7.99 9.21 2.86
C VAL A 37 -7.99 9.88 1.50
N GLU A 38 -7.04 10.78 1.29
CA GLU A 38 -6.78 11.43 0.00
C GLU A 38 -5.51 10.80 -0.57
N LEU A 39 -5.60 10.29 -1.80
CA LEU A 39 -4.47 9.72 -2.51
C LEU A 39 -3.85 10.80 -3.39
N LYS A 40 -2.56 10.69 -3.68
CA LYS A 40 -1.88 11.53 -4.65
C LYS A 40 -2.45 11.29 -6.06
N ASP A 41 -2.35 12.28 -6.92
CA ASP A 41 -2.82 12.18 -8.31
C ASP A 41 -2.03 11.15 -9.13
N ASP A 42 -0.75 11.00 -8.82
CA ASP A 42 0.12 10.04 -9.50
C ASP A 42 0.20 8.71 -8.72
N LEU A 43 -0.59 7.74 -9.17
CA LEU A 43 -0.62 6.37 -8.63
C LEU A 43 0.21 5.41 -9.50
N VAL A 44 1.36 5.88 -9.96
CA VAL A 44 2.29 5.12 -10.79
C VAL A 44 3.57 4.83 -10.02
N LEU A 45 4.08 3.62 -10.18
CA LEU A 45 5.33 3.15 -9.59
C LEU A 45 6.21 2.58 -10.71
N GLU A 46 7.45 3.01 -10.76
CA GLU A 46 8.41 2.50 -11.73
C GLU A 46 8.86 1.08 -11.36
N PHE A 47 9.17 0.27 -12.36
CA PHE A 47 9.67 -1.10 -12.17
C PHE A 47 10.93 -1.09 -11.30
N ASN A 48 11.00 -2.00 -10.33
CA ASN A 48 12.05 -2.11 -9.31
C ASN A 48 12.24 -0.88 -8.40
N ASP A 49 11.41 0.14 -8.51
CA ASP A 49 11.45 1.27 -7.56
C ASP A 49 10.90 0.85 -6.18
N LYS A 50 11.42 1.49 -5.13
CA LYS A 50 11.10 1.17 -3.74
C LYS A 50 10.33 2.34 -3.14
N LYS A 51 8.99 2.24 -3.14
CA LYS A 51 8.12 3.20 -2.46
C LYS A 51 7.29 2.52 -1.40
N HIS A 52 7.05 3.24 -0.32
CA HIS A 52 6.14 2.82 0.75
C HIS A 52 4.68 3.11 0.39
N VAL A 53 3.75 2.46 1.07
CA VAL A 53 2.31 2.76 0.92
C VAL A 53 2.02 4.22 1.23
N SER A 54 2.68 4.79 2.24
CA SER A 54 2.56 6.20 2.64
C SER A 54 2.95 7.18 1.54
N ASP A 55 3.84 6.79 0.61
CA ASP A 55 4.29 7.67 -0.47
C ASP A 55 3.17 8.03 -1.46
N PHE A 56 2.11 7.23 -1.52
CA PHE A 56 0.93 7.42 -2.38
C PHE A 56 -0.24 8.10 -1.67
N ILE A 57 -0.10 8.39 -0.39
CA ILE A 57 -1.14 9.04 0.41
C ILE A 57 -0.79 10.51 0.57
N GLU A 58 -1.70 11.39 0.18
CA GLU A 58 -1.55 12.82 0.37
C GLU A 58 -2.01 13.23 1.76
N LYS A 59 -3.17 12.71 2.18
CA LYS A 59 -3.73 13.04 3.49
C LYS A 59 -4.48 11.84 4.07
N ILE A 60 -4.38 11.68 5.37
CA ILE A 60 -5.09 10.66 6.13
C ILE A 60 -5.47 11.20 7.50
N ASN A 61 -6.69 10.92 7.94
CA ASN A 61 -7.16 11.33 9.28
C ASN A 61 -6.78 10.32 10.36
N GLY A 62 -5.50 9.97 10.44
CA GLY A 62 -5.03 8.99 11.40
C GLY A 62 -3.58 8.59 11.19
N LYS A 63 -3.21 7.43 11.75
CA LYS A 63 -1.87 6.88 11.68
C LYS A 63 -1.87 5.53 10.97
N ILE A 64 -1.04 5.38 9.94
CA ILE A 64 -0.83 4.11 9.23
C ILE A 64 -0.26 3.09 10.21
N SER A 65 -0.88 1.91 10.26
CA SER A 65 -0.49 0.83 11.18
C SER A 65 0.50 -0.14 10.52
N ASN A 66 0.43 -0.32 9.21
CA ASN A 66 1.31 -1.16 8.43
C ASN A 66 1.75 -0.43 7.15
N ASP A 67 2.84 0.28 7.26
CA ASP A 67 3.51 0.88 6.11
C ASP A 67 4.59 -0.08 5.62
N TYR A 68 4.50 -0.52 4.37
CA TYR A 68 5.43 -1.47 3.78
C TYR A 68 5.86 -1.01 2.39
N ILE A 69 7.01 -1.50 1.95
CA ILE A 69 7.52 -1.27 0.60
C ILE A 69 6.69 -2.09 -0.38
N ILE A 70 6.18 -1.43 -1.40
CA ILE A 70 5.38 -2.06 -2.44
C ILE A 70 6.29 -2.86 -3.36
N ASP A 71 5.91 -4.12 -3.62
CA ASP A 71 6.59 -4.94 -4.61
C ASP A 71 6.33 -4.41 -6.03
N SER A 72 7.36 -3.90 -6.69
CA SER A 72 7.32 -3.35 -8.05
C SER A 72 8.02 -4.24 -9.10
N THR A 73 8.30 -5.50 -8.76
CA THR A 73 9.01 -6.44 -9.64
C THR A 73 8.14 -7.03 -10.77
N LYS A 74 6.87 -6.66 -10.84
CA LYS A 74 5.94 -7.11 -11.89
C LYS A 74 5.13 -5.93 -12.40
N LEU A 75 5.15 -5.73 -13.71
CA LEU A 75 4.37 -4.69 -14.38
C LEU A 75 2.86 -4.94 -14.28
N GLY A 76 2.09 -3.86 -14.37
CA GLY A 76 0.63 -3.89 -14.40
C GLY A 76 -0.05 -3.33 -13.16
N ASN A 77 -1.35 -3.53 -13.07
CA ASN A 77 -2.14 -3.00 -11.97
C ASN A 77 -1.94 -3.84 -10.70
N LYS A 78 -1.69 -3.15 -9.59
CA LYS A 78 -1.60 -3.77 -8.25
C LYS A 78 -2.63 -3.17 -7.31
N ASN A 79 -3.28 -4.02 -6.53
CA ASN A 79 -4.19 -3.61 -5.47
C ASN A 79 -3.45 -3.57 -4.14
N ILE A 80 -3.25 -2.37 -3.62
CA ILE A 80 -2.55 -2.10 -2.38
C ILE A 80 -3.56 -2.07 -1.24
N LYS A 81 -3.29 -2.84 -0.19
CA LYS A 81 -4.15 -2.91 1.00
C LYS A 81 -3.35 -2.49 2.21
N PHE A 82 -3.86 -1.55 2.95
CA PHE A 82 -3.24 -1.13 4.20
C PHE A 82 -4.27 -0.92 5.30
N SER A 83 -3.81 -0.76 6.52
CA SER A 83 -4.64 -0.41 7.66
C SER A 83 -4.10 0.82 8.37
N PHE A 84 -5.00 1.60 8.90
CA PHE A 84 -4.66 2.75 9.70
C PHE A 84 -5.62 2.88 10.89
N THR A 85 -5.19 3.60 11.90
CA THR A 85 -6.04 3.95 13.04
C THR A 85 -6.41 5.41 12.88
N ASN A 86 -7.71 5.70 12.73
CA ASN A 86 -8.17 7.08 12.59
C ASN A 86 -8.06 7.86 13.91
N ASN A 87 -8.33 9.15 13.87
CA ASN A 87 -8.24 10.03 15.05
C ASN A 87 -9.21 9.63 16.17
N ASP A 88 -10.28 8.89 15.85
CA ASP A 88 -11.24 8.34 16.83
C ASP A 88 -10.75 7.02 17.46
N GLY A 89 -9.54 6.55 17.12
CA GLY A 89 -8.96 5.31 17.59
C GLY A 89 -9.57 4.05 16.95
N ILE A 90 -10.20 4.18 15.78
CA ILE A 90 -10.81 3.06 15.07
C ILE A 90 -9.88 2.55 14.01
N LYS A 91 -9.67 1.23 13.99
CA LYS A 91 -8.89 0.54 12.96
C LYS A 91 -9.69 0.42 11.66
N VAL A 92 -9.16 0.99 10.59
CA VAL A 92 -9.75 0.99 9.26
C VAL A 92 -8.86 0.22 8.30
N LYS A 93 -9.46 -0.61 7.44
CA LYS A 93 -8.78 -1.24 6.30
C LYS A 93 -9.15 -0.46 5.04
N TYR A 94 -8.16 -0.09 4.28
CA TYR A 94 -8.33 0.65 3.04
C TYR A 94 -7.57 -0.03 1.89
N ALA A 95 -8.05 0.14 0.67
CA ALA A 95 -7.41 -0.40 -0.51
C ALA A 95 -7.50 0.59 -1.67
N PHE A 96 -6.42 0.68 -2.45
CA PHE A 96 -6.35 1.47 -3.66
C PHE A 96 -5.55 0.74 -4.73
N LYS A 97 -5.59 1.21 -5.96
CA LYS A 97 -4.88 0.62 -7.09
C LYS A 97 -3.75 1.54 -7.53
N ILE A 98 -2.60 0.95 -7.81
CA ILE A 98 -1.49 1.61 -8.49
C ILE A 98 -1.18 0.87 -9.79
N LYS A 99 -0.45 1.51 -10.68
CA LYS A 99 0.08 0.89 -11.91
C LYS A 99 1.60 0.85 -11.83
N VAL A 100 2.18 -0.35 -11.93
CA VAL A 100 3.62 -0.51 -12.11
C VAL A 100 3.93 -0.44 -13.60
N VAL A 101 4.82 0.45 -13.97
CA VAL A 101 5.25 0.70 -15.36
C VAL A 101 6.76 0.59 -15.47
N ASP A 102 7.22 0.42 -16.68
CA ASP A 102 8.61 0.59 -17.03
C ASP A 102 8.68 1.65 -18.13
N THR A 103 9.17 2.81 -17.79
CA THR A 103 9.34 3.95 -18.69
C THR A 103 10.82 4.28 -18.95
N ILE A 104 11.73 3.51 -18.33
CA ILE A 104 13.16 3.68 -18.49
C ILE A 104 13.56 3.06 -19.83
N ALA A 105 14.10 3.88 -20.72
CA ALA A 105 14.56 3.41 -22.02
C ALA A 105 15.77 2.47 -21.88
N PRO A 106 15.87 1.41 -22.69
CA PRO A 106 17.01 0.53 -22.70
C PRO A 106 18.30 1.28 -23.05
N VAL A 107 19.41 0.89 -22.42
CA VAL A 107 20.73 1.44 -22.71
C VAL A 107 21.44 0.54 -23.72
N ILE A 108 21.94 1.15 -24.77
CA ILE A 108 22.74 0.47 -25.78
C ILE A 108 24.23 0.82 -25.57
N TRP A 109 25.05 -0.19 -25.32
CA TRP A 109 26.48 -0.04 -25.24
C TRP A 109 27.11 -0.47 -26.56
N LEU A 110 27.73 0.48 -27.24
CA LEU A 110 28.62 0.21 -28.35
C LEU A 110 29.99 -0.05 -27.71
N GLY A 111 30.37 -1.31 -27.60
CA GLY A 111 31.72 -1.66 -27.14
C GLY A 111 32.76 -1.10 -28.10
N ASN A 112 33.88 -0.60 -27.61
CA ASN A 112 35.08 -0.08 -28.24
C ASN A 112 35.03 0.42 -29.71
N ASN A 113 35.92 1.37 -30.07
CA ASN A 113 36.10 1.82 -31.43
C ASN A 113 36.41 0.64 -32.37
N TYR A 114 35.59 0.46 -33.39
CA TYR A 114 35.81 -0.58 -34.40
C TYR A 114 36.69 -0.03 -35.52
N ASN A 115 37.88 -0.61 -35.72
CA ASN A 115 38.64 -0.39 -36.90
C ASN A 115 38.16 -1.38 -37.96
N LEU A 116 37.53 -0.87 -39.01
CA LEU A 116 37.03 -1.67 -40.12
C LEU A 116 38.00 -1.51 -41.29
N GLU A 117 38.46 -2.62 -41.83
CA GLU A 117 39.18 -2.60 -43.10
C GLU A 117 38.21 -2.40 -44.26
N LYS A 118 38.61 -1.60 -45.25
CA LYS A 118 37.78 -1.34 -46.43
C LYS A 118 37.51 -2.65 -47.19
N GLY A 119 36.23 -3.03 -47.29
CA GLY A 119 35.77 -4.24 -47.98
C GLY A 119 35.61 -5.47 -47.11
N SER A 120 35.74 -5.36 -45.79
CA SER A 120 35.42 -6.44 -44.87
C SER A 120 33.90 -6.52 -44.60
N ASP A 121 33.36 -7.73 -44.68
CA ASP A 121 31.98 -8.01 -44.19
C ASP A 121 31.99 -8.06 -42.67
N VAL A 122 31.48 -7.01 -42.03
CA VAL A 122 31.39 -6.95 -40.55
C VAL A 122 29.96 -7.03 -40.09
N VAL A 123 29.66 -8.05 -39.31
CA VAL A 123 28.40 -8.15 -38.58
C VAL A 123 28.53 -7.34 -37.28
N LEU A 124 28.03 -6.11 -37.28
CA LEU A 124 28.12 -5.20 -36.12
C LEU A 124 27.19 -5.64 -34.96
N THR A 125 26.17 -6.43 -35.26
CA THR A 125 25.15 -6.86 -34.27
C THR A 125 25.75 -7.71 -33.14
N ASP A 126 26.84 -8.45 -33.41
CA ASP A 126 27.46 -9.32 -32.38
C ASP A 126 28.22 -8.53 -31.30
N LYS A 127 28.36 -7.22 -31.50
CA LYS A 127 29.15 -6.33 -30.63
C LYS A 127 28.35 -5.23 -29.98
N ILE A 128 27.03 -5.25 -30.18
CA ILE A 128 26.10 -4.33 -29.56
C ILE A 128 25.53 -5.02 -28.34
N LEU A 129 25.76 -4.44 -27.14
CA LEU A 129 25.17 -4.86 -25.92
C LEU A 129 24.02 -3.89 -25.61
N CYS A 130 22.82 -4.42 -25.38
CA CYS A 130 21.71 -3.64 -24.85
C CYS A 130 21.26 -4.23 -23.52
N GLY A 131 20.90 -3.37 -22.62
CA GLY A 131 20.38 -3.76 -21.33
C GLY A 131 19.23 -2.84 -20.93
N ASP A 132 18.25 -3.44 -20.32
CA ASP A 132 17.09 -2.77 -19.79
C ASP A 132 16.92 -3.16 -18.32
N ASN A 133 16.26 -2.30 -17.55
CA ASN A 133 15.95 -2.57 -16.16
C ASN A 133 14.87 -3.66 -15.98
N TYR A 134 14.05 -3.91 -17.02
CA TYR A 134 13.02 -4.95 -17.03
C TYR A 134 13.50 -6.24 -17.71
N ASP A 135 14.11 -6.13 -18.90
CA ASP A 135 14.60 -7.27 -19.66
C ASP A 135 16.10 -7.50 -19.41
N ASN A 136 16.40 -8.31 -18.39
CA ASN A 136 17.75 -8.84 -18.17
C ASN A 136 18.08 -9.94 -19.22
N LYS A 137 18.09 -9.60 -20.50
CA LYS A 137 18.51 -10.51 -21.58
C LYS A 137 19.73 -9.98 -22.31
#